data_5e730e3e53d25693347a014b9fcc267c
#
_entry.id   5e730e3e53d25693347a014b9fcc267c
#
_cell.length_a   1.000
_cell.length_b   1.000
_cell.length_c   1.000
_cell.angle_alpha   90.00
_cell.angle_beta   90.00
_cell.angle_gamma   90.00
#
_symmetry.space_group_name_H-M   'P 1'
#
loop_
_entity.id
_entity.type
_entity.pdbx_description
1 polymer ?
#
loop_
_entity_poly.entity_id
_entity_poly.type
_entity_poly.pdbx_seq_one_letter_code
_entity_poly.pdbx_strand_id
1 'polypeptide(L)'
;MFRQGLIMKKEFANCPVLLTGGAGFIGSHTAVEVMKAGYEVVIADDLSNSERSVIERIGKITGRMPAFYEIDVKDRGAVERLFDEQRIGAVIHFAGYKAVGESVKKPLEYYRNNIDAALTVLEVMKDRGVREFIFSSSATVYSLVEDVPFTETSGPLGCTNPYGWTKYMIEQILKDACAADPEMSVVLLRYFNPIGAHESGLIGEKPNGIPNNLMPYITQVAQGIRPMLSVFGNDYPTPDGTGVRDYIHVVDLAKGHVAALGYSEEHKGCEVFNLGTGRGFSVLDLVNAFERVNGVRIPYRITERRAGDIAVCYADTRKAEEVLGWKAEKTIDDMCRDSWRWQQAQAAREQE
;
A
#
# COMPACT_ATOMS: atom_id res chain seq x y z
N MET A 1 -8.23 -31.16 4.43
CA MET A 1 -7.11 -31.62 3.56
C MET A 1 -7.29 -30.91 2.22
N PHE A 2 -6.98 -29.61 2.20
CA PHE A 2 -7.08 -28.76 1.02
C PHE A 2 -5.75 -28.84 0.27
N ARG A 3 -5.77 -29.44 -0.92
CA ARG A 3 -4.65 -29.40 -1.85
C ARG A 3 -4.50 -27.96 -2.35
N GLN A 4 -3.48 -27.28 -1.88
CA GLN A 4 -2.93 -26.10 -2.53
C GLN A 4 -2.32 -26.55 -3.87
N GLY A 5 -3.12 -26.48 -4.91
CA GLY A 5 -2.67 -26.57 -6.28
C GLY A 5 -2.89 -25.22 -6.91
N LEU A 6 -1.97 -24.27 -6.69
CA LEU A 6 -1.87 -23.08 -7.56
C LEU A 6 -1.42 -23.61 -8.92
N ILE A 7 -2.38 -23.94 -9.78
CA ILE A 7 -2.12 -24.18 -11.20
C ILE A 7 -1.90 -22.79 -11.81
N MET A 8 -0.63 -22.39 -11.89
CA MET A 8 -0.24 -21.22 -12.66
C MET A 8 -0.71 -21.40 -14.10
N LYS A 9 -1.66 -20.60 -14.55
CA LYS A 9 -2.06 -20.58 -15.96
C LYS A 9 -0.94 -19.96 -16.79
N LYS A 10 -0.71 -20.56 -17.96
CA LYS A 10 0.46 -20.37 -18.84
C LYS A 10 0.70 -18.96 -19.41
N GLU A 11 -0.24 -18.02 -19.30
CA GLU A 11 -0.08 -16.72 -19.96
C GLU A 11 0.86 -15.77 -19.20
N PHE A 12 0.85 -15.74 -17.87
CA PHE A 12 1.80 -14.97 -17.06
C PHE A 12 3.09 -15.69 -16.69
N ALA A 13 3.14 -17.02 -16.79
CA ALA A 13 4.29 -17.82 -16.39
C ALA A 13 5.62 -17.44 -17.07
N ASN A 14 5.55 -16.63 -18.15
CA ASN A 14 6.69 -16.15 -18.92
C ASN A 14 6.77 -14.62 -19.08
N CYS A 15 5.91 -13.85 -18.40
CA CYS A 15 5.89 -12.40 -18.51
C CYS A 15 6.05 -11.78 -17.12
N PRO A 16 7.03 -10.87 -16.92
CA PRO A 16 7.23 -10.22 -15.64
C PRO A 16 6.07 -9.26 -15.29
N VAL A 17 5.88 -9.08 -13.99
CA VAL A 17 4.96 -8.09 -13.42
C VAL A 17 5.74 -6.81 -13.15
N LEU A 18 5.27 -5.69 -13.72
CA LEU A 18 5.83 -4.37 -13.44
C LEU A 18 5.22 -3.80 -12.16
N LEU A 19 6.05 -3.43 -11.20
CA LEU A 19 5.69 -2.70 -10.01
C LEU A 19 6.19 -1.26 -10.11
N THR A 20 5.31 -0.30 -10.39
CA THR A 20 5.67 1.12 -10.36
C THR A 20 5.64 1.62 -8.91
N GLY A 21 6.65 2.38 -8.49
CA GLY A 21 6.83 2.70 -7.06
C GLY A 21 7.22 1.48 -6.23
N GLY A 22 7.84 0.47 -6.88
CA GLY A 22 8.14 -0.83 -6.28
C GLY A 22 9.26 -0.83 -5.26
N ALA A 23 10.07 0.23 -5.16
CA ALA A 23 11.07 0.39 -4.10
C ALA A 23 10.51 1.04 -2.83
N GLY A 24 9.26 1.55 -2.86
CA GLY A 24 8.57 2.12 -1.71
C GLY A 24 8.15 1.07 -0.67
N PHE A 25 7.55 1.52 0.44
CA PHE A 25 7.17 0.67 1.57
C PHE A 25 6.27 -0.52 1.14
N ILE A 26 5.10 -0.24 0.55
CA ILE A 26 4.17 -1.31 0.14
C ILE A 26 4.73 -2.07 -1.08
N GLY A 27 5.29 -1.33 -2.05
CA GLY A 27 5.83 -1.91 -3.29
C GLY A 27 6.93 -2.94 -3.04
N SER A 28 7.88 -2.67 -2.13
CA SER A 28 8.98 -3.58 -1.82
C SER A 28 8.50 -4.90 -1.16
N HIS A 29 7.52 -4.82 -0.25
CA HIS A 29 6.91 -6.01 0.35
C HIS A 29 6.10 -6.79 -0.68
N THR A 30 5.39 -6.08 -1.57
CA THR A 30 4.66 -6.73 -2.67
C THR A 30 5.63 -7.40 -3.65
N ALA A 31 6.76 -6.76 -4.00
CA ALA A 31 7.78 -7.38 -4.82
C ALA A 31 8.27 -8.71 -4.22
N VAL A 32 8.52 -8.75 -2.92
CA VAL A 32 8.92 -9.98 -2.21
C VAL A 32 7.86 -11.07 -2.34
N GLU A 33 6.59 -10.77 -2.05
CA GLU A 33 5.52 -11.77 -2.07
C GLU A 33 5.17 -12.23 -3.50
N VAL A 34 5.19 -11.34 -4.49
CA VAL A 34 5.00 -11.67 -5.92
C VAL A 34 6.14 -12.59 -6.40
N MET A 35 7.40 -12.29 -6.04
CA MET A 35 8.55 -13.15 -6.37
C MET A 35 8.48 -14.51 -5.66
N LYS A 36 8.04 -14.56 -4.40
CA LYS A 36 7.81 -15.83 -3.66
C LYS A 36 6.67 -16.65 -4.29
N ALA A 37 5.68 -16.02 -4.87
CA ALA A 37 4.60 -16.67 -5.62
C ALA A 37 5.06 -17.22 -6.99
N GLY A 38 6.30 -16.94 -7.40
CA GLY A 38 6.92 -17.50 -8.61
C GLY A 38 6.96 -16.56 -9.82
N TYR A 39 6.39 -15.37 -9.71
CA TYR A 39 6.45 -14.39 -10.81
C TYR A 39 7.84 -13.76 -10.92
N GLU A 40 8.18 -13.32 -12.13
CA GLU A 40 9.27 -12.40 -12.34
C GLU A 40 8.80 -10.97 -12.10
N VAL A 41 9.66 -10.13 -11.51
CA VAL A 41 9.33 -8.77 -11.12
C VAL A 41 10.27 -7.78 -11.77
N VAL A 42 9.69 -6.75 -12.36
CA VAL A 42 10.36 -5.53 -12.80
C VAL A 42 9.90 -4.39 -11.90
N ILE A 43 10.83 -3.61 -11.36
CA ILE A 43 10.54 -2.44 -10.52
C ILE A 43 10.91 -1.18 -11.29
N ALA A 44 9.96 -0.23 -11.37
CA ALA A 44 10.19 1.15 -11.83
C ALA A 44 9.96 2.11 -10.67
N ASP A 45 10.96 2.90 -10.29
CA ASP A 45 10.90 3.83 -9.16
C ASP A 45 11.87 4.99 -9.41
N ASP A 46 11.48 6.21 -9.10
CA ASP A 46 12.33 7.41 -9.26
C ASP A 46 13.20 7.70 -8.03
N LEU A 47 13.08 6.86 -7.00
CA LEU A 47 13.76 6.95 -5.71
C LEU A 47 13.52 8.27 -4.95
N SER A 48 12.48 9.03 -5.31
CA SER A 48 12.13 10.29 -4.63
C SER A 48 11.72 10.08 -3.16
N ASN A 49 11.17 8.91 -2.82
CA ASN A 49 10.77 8.53 -1.46
C ASN A 49 11.17 7.09 -1.10
N SER A 50 12.25 6.59 -1.69
CA SER A 50 12.78 5.25 -1.50
C SER A 50 14.31 5.25 -1.65
N GLU A 51 14.95 4.09 -1.56
CA GLU A 51 16.40 3.95 -1.68
C GLU A 51 16.74 2.77 -2.59
N ARG A 52 17.77 2.91 -3.44
CA ARG A 52 18.26 1.83 -4.31
C ARG A 52 18.64 0.56 -3.52
N SER A 53 19.13 0.72 -2.28
CA SER A 53 19.45 -0.40 -1.39
C SER A 53 18.27 -1.33 -1.09
N VAL A 54 17.03 -0.87 -1.28
CA VAL A 54 15.81 -1.70 -1.12
C VAL A 54 15.81 -2.83 -2.15
N ILE A 55 16.26 -2.58 -3.37
CA ILE A 55 16.33 -3.59 -4.45
C ILE A 55 17.26 -4.75 -4.05
N GLU A 56 18.44 -4.41 -3.51
CA GLU A 56 19.39 -5.42 -3.01
C GLU A 56 18.80 -6.22 -1.83
N ARG A 57 18.06 -5.55 -0.95
CA ARG A 57 17.39 -6.19 0.19
C ARG A 57 16.27 -7.14 -0.25
N ILE A 58 15.49 -6.78 -1.29
CA ILE A 58 14.54 -7.68 -1.93
C ILE A 58 15.28 -8.93 -2.46
N GLY A 59 16.39 -8.73 -3.17
CA GLY A 59 17.22 -9.83 -3.67
C GLY A 59 17.73 -10.75 -2.57
N LYS A 60 18.18 -10.19 -1.42
CA LYS A 60 18.61 -10.98 -0.25
C LYS A 60 17.48 -11.81 0.36
N ILE A 61 16.26 -11.27 0.40
CA ILE A 61 15.08 -11.97 0.95
C ILE A 61 14.62 -13.09 0.03
N THR A 62 14.58 -12.85 -1.28
CA THR A 62 13.98 -13.76 -2.25
C THR A 62 14.99 -14.73 -2.90
N GLY A 63 16.28 -14.46 -2.73
CA GLY A 63 17.36 -15.19 -3.41
C GLY A 63 17.51 -14.85 -4.91
N ARG A 64 16.72 -13.91 -5.43
CA ARG A 64 16.75 -13.47 -6.84
C ARG A 64 16.64 -11.95 -6.89
N MET A 65 17.39 -11.30 -7.80
CA MET A 65 17.30 -9.85 -7.99
C MET A 65 16.17 -9.54 -8.95
N PRO A 66 15.24 -8.62 -8.60
CA PRO A 66 14.30 -8.07 -9.58
C PRO A 66 15.05 -7.18 -10.57
N ALA A 67 14.55 -7.06 -11.81
CA ALA A 67 15.00 -6.03 -12.71
C ALA A 67 14.60 -4.65 -12.18
N PHE A 68 15.48 -3.66 -12.28
CA PHE A 68 15.24 -2.34 -11.71
C PHE A 68 15.52 -1.22 -12.73
N TYR A 69 14.55 -0.33 -12.88
CA TYR A 69 14.61 0.87 -13.70
C TYR A 69 14.41 2.10 -12.82
N GLU A 70 15.45 2.93 -12.72
CA GLU A 70 15.36 4.21 -12.03
C GLU A 70 14.78 5.24 -12.99
N ILE A 71 13.45 5.35 -13.00
CA ILE A 71 12.71 6.23 -13.92
C ILE A 71 11.51 6.86 -13.22
N ASP A 72 11.16 8.07 -13.65
CA ASP A 72 9.85 8.66 -13.37
C ASP A 72 8.83 8.11 -14.37
N VAL A 73 7.82 7.42 -13.89
CA VAL A 73 6.78 6.80 -14.75
C VAL A 73 5.85 7.81 -15.45
N LYS A 74 6.02 9.11 -15.19
CA LYS A 74 5.42 10.19 -16.00
C LYS A 74 6.20 10.43 -17.31
N ASP A 75 7.47 10.02 -17.37
CA ASP A 75 8.24 10.06 -18.61
C ASP A 75 7.81 8.90 -19.52
N ARG A 76 6.91 9.21 -20.47
CA ARG A 76 6.38 8.24 -21.42
C ARG A 76 7.51 7.51 -22.17
N GLY A 77 8.53 8.25 -22.64
CA GLY A 77 9.62 7.64 -23.38
C GLY A 77 10.45 6.66 -22.54
N ALA A 78 10.59 6.91 -21.23
CA ALA A 78 11.25 5.97 -20.32
C ALA A 78 10.40 4.71 -20.09
N VAL A 79 9.08 4.87 -19.94
CA VAL A 79 8.15 3.75 -19.78
C VAL A 79 8.08 2.92 -21.06
N GLU A 80 8.02 3.54 -22.24
CA GLU A 80 8.04 2.83 -23.53
C GLU A 80 9.30 1.97 -23.68
N ARG A 81 10.49 2.52 -23.36
CA ARG A 81 11.75 1.75 -23.40
C ARG A 81 11.73 0.56 -22.44
N LEU A 82 11.20 0.74 -21.22
CA LEU A 82 11.04 -0.35 -20.25
C LEU A 82 10.18 -1.47 -20.84
N PHE A 83 9.04 -1.14 -21.45
CA PHE A 83 8.15 -2.15 -22.06
C PHE A 83 8.75 -2.80 -23.31
N ASP A 84 9.62 -2.10 -24.04
CA ASP A 84 10.34 -2.67 -25.20
C ASP A 84 11.44 -3.64 -24.76
N GLU A 85 12.12 -3.35 -23.64
CA GLU A 85 13.17 -4.21 -23.07
C GLU A 85 12.62 -5.38 -22.25
N GLN A 86 11.46 -5.17 -21.59
CA GLN A 86 10.81 -6.14 -20.72
C GLN A 86 9.44 -6.51 -21.28
N ARG A 87 9.21 -7.77 -21.52
CA ARG A 87 7.90 -8.25 -21.99
C ARG A 87 6.89 -8.27 -20.83
N ILE A 88 6.41 -7.09 -20.43
CA ILE A 88 5.51 -6.95 -19.28
C ILE A 88 4.17 -7.67 -19.55
N GLY A 89 3.69 -8.44 -18.56
CA GLY A 89 2.39 -9.11 -18.60
C GLY A 89 1.31 -8.39 -17.81
N ALA A 90 1.67 -7.82 -16.66
CA ALA A 90 0.76 -7.11 -15.77
C ALA A 90 1.44 -5.94 -15.08
N VAL A 91 0.66 -4.98 -14.61
CA VAL A 91 1.16 -3.83 -13.83
C VAL A 91 0.49 -3.76 -12.47
N ILE A 92 1.29 -3.61 -11.40
CA ILE A 92 0.83 -3.18 -10.09
C ILE A 92 1.31 -1.74 -9.88
N HIS A 93 0.36 -0.82 -9.78
CA HIS A 93 0.66 0.61 -9.75
C HIS A 93 0.62 1.18 -8.34
N PHE A 94 1.82 1.42 -7.75
CA PHE A 94 1.99 2.09 -6.46
C PHE A 94 2.48 3.53 -6.60
N ALA A 95 3.12 3.87 -7.72
CA ALA A 95 3.73 5.19 -7.93
C ALA A 95 2.73 6.31 -7.67
N GLY A 96 3.11 7.23 -6.78
CA GLY A 96 2.30 8.39 -6.44
C GLY A 96 2.59 8.95 -5.05
N TYR A 97 2.39 10.24 -4.89
CA TYR A 97 2.49 10.92 -3.60
C TYR A 97 1.34 10.49 -2.68
N LYS A 98 1.65 10.27 -1.38
CA LYS A 98 0.69 9.68 -0.42
C LYS A 98 0.41 10.52 0.82
N ALA A 99 1.12 11.63 1.03
CA ALA A 99 1.04 12.39 2.27
C ALA A 99 -0.18 13.32 2.28
N VAL A 100 -1.24 12.96 3.03
CA VAL A 100 -2.50 13.71 3.11
C VAL A 100 -2.27 15.20 3.47
N GLY A 101 -1.49 15.48 4.52
CA GLY A 101 -1.24 16.86 4.96
C GLY A 101 -0.43 17.69 3.96
N GLU A 102 0.46 17.06 3.19
CA GLU A 102 1.19 17.74 2.12
C GLU A 102 0.29 18.02 0.93
N SER A 103 -0.61 17.09 0.59
CA SER A 103 -1.53 17.26 -0.55
C SER A 103 -2.38 18.52 -0.42
N VAL A 104 -2.80 18.89 0.80
CA VAL A 104 -3.55 20.13 1.06
C VAL A 104 -2.69 21.38 0.77
N LYS A 105 -1.38 21.31 1.00
CA LYS A 105 -0.45 22.42 0.76
C LYS A 105 0.00 22.52 -0.69
N LYS A 106 0.03 21.37 -1.40
CA LYS A 106 0.55 21.24 -2.77
C LYS A 106 -0.44 20.51 -3.70
N PRO A 107 -1.71 20.94 -3.80
CA PRO A 107 -2.74 20.17 -4.49
C PRO A 107 -2.42 19.90 -5.96
N LEU A 108 -1.93 20.90 -6.68
CA LEU A 108 -1.65 20.78 -8.12
C LEU A 108 -0.51 19.80 -8.40
N GLU A 109 0.52 19.76 -7.52
CA GLU A 109 1.60 18.80 -7.63
C GLU A 109 1.09 17.36 -7.45
N TYR A 110 0.16 17.15 -6.48
CA TYR A 110 -0.46 15.84 -6.23
C TYR A 110 -1.31 15.37 -7.39
N TYR A 111 -2.17 16.23 -7.94
CA TYR A 111 -2.97 15.87 -9.12
C TYR A 111 -2.07 15.54 -10.31
N ARG A 112 -1.12 16.42 -10.63
CA ARG A 112 -0.20 16.22 -11.74
C ARG A 112 0.61 14.94 -11.57
N ASN A 113 1.20 14.72 -10.38
CA ASN A 113 2.05 13.56 -10.16
C ASN A 113 1.27 12.24 -10.23
N ASN A 114 0.15 12.15 -9.51
CA ASN A 114 -0.53 10.87 -9.36
C ASN A 114 -1.35 10.49 -10.60
N ILE A 115 -2.01 11.46 -11.22
CA ILE A 115 -2.87 11.21 -12.39
C ILE A 115 -2.02 11.02 -13.65
N ASP A 116 -1.03 11.87 -13.91
CA ASP A 116 -0.18 11.74 -15.09
C ASP A 116 0.61 10.42 -15.05
N ALA A 117 1.09 9.99 -13.87
CA ALA A 117 1.75 8.70 -13.71
C ALA A 117 0.85 7.52 -14.12
N ALA A 118 -0.40 7.51 -13.65
CA ALA A 118 -1.35 6.46 -14.00
C ALA A 118 -1.73 6.50 -15.50
N LEU A 119 -2.00 7.69 -16.05
CA LEU A 119 -2.35 7.85 -17.47
C LEU A 119 -1.21 7.42 -18.38
N THR A 120 0.02 7.83 -18.12
CA THR A 120 1.19 7.46 -18.92
C THR A 120 1.36 5.95 -18.97
N VAL A 121 1.28 5.27 -17.81
CA VAL A 121 1.41 3.81 -17.76
C VAL A 121 0.28 3.13 -18.53
N LEU A 122 -0.97 3.58 -18.38
CA LEU A 122 -2.14 3.02 -19.08
C LEU A 122 -2.05 3.19 -20.60
N GLU A 123 -1.57 4.36 -21.07
CA GLU A 123 -1.38 4.60 -22.50
C GLU A 123 -0.32 3.66 -23.10
N VAL A 124 0.82 3.48 -22.43
CA VAL A 124 1.86 2.56 -22.90
C VAL A 124 1.39 1.12 -22.84
N MET A 125 0.67 0.71 -21.79
CA MET A 125 0.06 -0.62 -21.71
C MET A 125 -0.86 -0.88 -22.90
N LYS A 126 -1.74 0.08 -23.23
CA LYS A 126 -2.64 -0.01 -24.39
C LYS A 126 -1.86 -0.19 -25.68
N ASP A 127 -0.80 0.61 -25.92
CA ASP A 127 0.04 0.55 -27.12
C ASP A 127 0.79 -0.78 -27.25
N ARG A 128 1.06 -1.47 -26.14
CA ARG A 128 1.78 -2.76 -26.07
C ARG A 128 0.84 -3.96 -25.87
N GLY A 129 -0.48 -3.74 -25.81
CA GLY A 129 -1.49 -4.80 -25.64
C GLY A 129 -1.51 -5.44 -24.26
N VAL A 130 -0.93 -4.80 -23.24
CA VAL A 130 -1.00 -5.25 -21.83
C VAL A 130 -2.31 -4.79 -21.24
N ARG A 131 -3.04 -5.69 -20.54
CA ARG A 131 -4.42 -5.45 -20.11
C ARG A 131 -4.68 -5.65 -18.62
N GLU A 132 -3.73 -6.19 -17.89
CA GLU A 132 -3.88 -6.48 -16.46
C GLU A 132 -3.28 -5.35 -15.62
N PHE A 133 -4.15 -4.67 -14.85
CA PHE A 133 -3.77 -3.53 -14.03
C PHE A 133 -4.32 -3.63 -12.62
N ILE A 134 -3.45 -3.69 -11.63
CA ILE A 134 -3.80 -3.66 -10.22
C ILE A 134 -3.46 -2.28 -9.65
N PHE A 135 -4.43 -1.61 -9.08
CA PHE A 135 -4.29 -0.25 -8.59
C PHE A 135 -4.27 -0.17 -7.07
N SER A 136 -3.24 0.48 -6.56
CA SER A 136 -3.10 0.91 -5.17
C SER A 136 -4.08 2.06 -4.87
N SER A 137 -5.34 1.73 -4.56
CA SER A 137 -6.33 2.69 -4.09
C SER A 137 -6.25 2.86 -2.56
N SER A 138 -7.20 3.55 -1.96
CA SER A 138 -7.14 3.92 -0.55
C SER A 138 -8.54 4.02 0.07
N ALA A 139 -8.66 3.65 1.35
CA ALA A 139 -9.86 3.91 2.14
C ALA A 139 -10.22 5.40 2.28
N THR A 140 -9.33 6.32 1.90
CA THR A 140 -9.64 7.77 1.86
C THR A 140 -10.79 8.12 0.91
N VAL A 141 -11.14 7.25 -0.05
CA VAL A 141 -12.31 7.43 -0.93
C VAL A 141 -13.64 7.34 -0.18
N TYR A 142 -13.64 6.76 1.03
CA TYR A 142 -14.80 6.67 1.93
C TYR A 142 -14.95 7.85 2.88
N SER A 143 -14.17 8.92 2.75
CA SER A 143 -14.11 10.00 3.75
C SER A 143 -15.44 10.68 4.07
N LEU A 144 -16.45 10.53 3.22
CA LEU A 144 -17.79 11.08 3.41
C LEU A 144 -18.83 10.02 3.82
N VAL A 145 -18.42 8.78 4.02
CA VAL A 145 -19.29 7.69 4.46
C VAL A 145 -19.29 7.63 5.98
N GLU A 146 -20.47 7.61 6.60
CA GLU A 146 -20.62 7.60 8.07
C GLU A 146 -20.73 6.19 8.64
N ASP A 147 -21.37 5.27 7.89
CA ASP A 147 -21.62 3.92 8.36
C ASP A 147 -20.39 3.02 8.22
N VAL A 148 -19.99 2.38 9.30
CA VAL A 148 -18.91 1.40 9.36
C VAL A 148 -19.45 0.03 9.77
N PRO A 149 -18.86 -1.09 9.31
CA PRO A 149 -17.67 -1.21 8.43
C PRO A 149 -17.93 -0.76 6.99
N PHE A 150 -16.90 -0.18 6.34
CA PHE A 150 -16.99 0.20 4.94
C PHE A 150 -16.98 -1.02 4.03
N THR A 151 -18.00 -1.13 3.19
CA THR A 151 -18.06 -2.10 2.09
C THR A 151 -17.62 -1.43 0.78
N GLU A 152 -17.31 -2.21 -0.25
CA GLU A 152 -16.95 -1.67 -1.56
C GLU A 152 -18.09 -0.89 -2.23
N THR A 153 -19.33 -1.13 -1.80
CA THR A 153 -20.54 -0.44 -2.25
C THR A 153 -20.97 0.72 -1.34
N SER A 154 -20.27 0.94 -0.23
CA SER A 154 -20.54 2.09 0.65
C SER A 154 -20.40 3.40 -0.11
N GLY A 155 -21.36 4.30 0.06
CA GLY A 155 -21.35 5.58 -0.65
C GLY A 155 -22.34 6.58 -0.06
N PRO A 156 -22.38 7.80 -0.59
CA PRO A 156 -21.60 8.28 -1.72
C PRO A 156 -20.11 8.39 -1.42
N LEU A 157 -19.28 8.01 -2.39
CA LEU A 157 -17.83 8.17 -2.26
C LEU A 157 -17.44 9.65 -2.38
N GLY A 158 -16.39 10.03 -1.66
CA GLY A 158 -15.85 11.38 -1.73
C GLY A 158 -14.64 11.53 -0.83
N CYS A 159 -13.91 12.62 -1.01
CA CYS A 159 -12.64 12.82 -0.34
C CYS A 159 -12.55 14.21 0.31
N THR A 160 -11.89 14.29 1.46
CA THR A 160 -11.67 15.54 2.20
C THR A 160 -10.33 16.20 1.87
N ASN A 161 -9.51 15.60 1.00
CA ASN A 161 -8.18 16.09 0.68
C ASN A 161 -7.76 15.71 -0.77
N PRO A 162 -6.80 16.45 -1.38
CA PRO A 162 -6.37 16.21 -2.76
C PRO A 162 -5.77 14.83 -3.00
N TYR A 163 -5.04 14.23 -2.05
CA TYR A 163 -4.54 12.87 -2.18
C TYR A 163 -5.69 11.87 -2.39
N GLY A 164 -6.70 11.92 -1.54
CA GLY A 164 -7.89 11.06 -1.68
C GLY A 164 -8.57 11.27 -3.04
N TRP A 165 -8.73 12.53 -3.48
CA TRP A 165 -9.29 12.83 -4.78
C TRP A 165 -8.47 12.25 -5.93
N THR A 166 -7.12 12.24 -5.87
CA THR A 166 -6.33 11.57 -6.91
C THR A 166 -6.63 10.08 -7.00
N LYS A 167 -6.78 9.40 -5.85
CA LYS A 167 -7.14 7.97 -5.83
C LYS A 167 -8.53 7.73 -6.42
N TYR A 168 -9.52 8.52 -6.00
CA TYR A 168 -10.88 8.41 -6.52
C TYR A 168 -10.97 8.68 -8.03
N MET A 169 -10.28 9.74 -8.51
CA MET A 169 -10.25 10.06 -9.95
C MET A 169 -9.59 8.96 -10.77
N ILE A 170 -8.50 8.35 -10.28
CA ILE A 170 -7.85 7.23 -10.96
C ILE A 170 -8.76 6.00 -10.97
N GLU A 171 -9.51 5.71 -9.89
CA GLU A 171 -10.53 4.65 -9.92
C GLU A 171 -11.57 4.88 -11.03
N GLN A 172 -12.03 6.14 -11.23
CA GLN A 172 -12.97 6.47 -12.30
C GLN A 172 -12.34 6.31 -13.68
N ILE A 173 -11.11 6.81 -13.88
CA ILE A 173 -10.35 6.64 -15.13
C ILE A 173 -10.22 5.16 -15.51
N LEU A 174 -9.90 4.31 -14.53
CA LEU A 174 -9.75 2.87 -14.74
C LEU A 174 -11.08 2.18 -15.09
N LYS A 175 -12.18 2.58 -14.48
CA LYS A 175 -13.54 2.09 -14.84
C LYS A 175 -13.90 2.47 -16.27
N ASP A 176 -13.61 3.71 -16.67
CA ASP A 176 -13.89 4.18 -18.03
C ASP A 176 -12.97 3.47 -19.05
N ALA A 177 -11.71 3.20 -18.71
CA ALA A 177 -10.80 2.42 -19.54
C ALA A 177 -11.29 0.98 -19.75
N CYS A 178 -11.76 0.32 -18.69
CA CYS A 178 -12.39 -1.02 -18.80
C CYS A 178 -13.67 -1.01 -19.64
N ALA A 179 -14.48 0.04 -19.54
CA ALA A 179 -15.67 0.16 -20.36
C ALA A 179 -15.34 0.33 -21.85
N ALA A 180 -14.20 0.94 -22.16
CA ALA A 180 -13.72 1.14 -23.53
C ALA A 180 -12.99 -0.09 -24.12
N ASP A 181 -12.34 -0.93 -23.27
CA ASP A 181 -11.70 -2.20 -23.66
C ASP A 181 -12.23 -3.35 -22.77
N PRO A 182 -13.23 -4.13 -23.24
CA PRO A 182 -13.81 -5.24 -22.47
C PRO A 182 -12.84 -6.38 -22.14
N GLU A 183 -11.69 -6.46 -22.82
CA GLU A 183 -10.63 -7.43 -22.52
C GLU A 183 -9.71 -6.98 -21.37
N MET A 184 -9.82 -5.73 -20.93
CA MET A 184 -9.04 -5.23 -19.83
C MET A 184 -9.50 -5.84 -18.51
N SER A 185 -8.54 -6.13 -17.64
CA SER A 185 -8.74 -6.59 -16.25
C SER A 185 -8.14 -5.58 -15.29
N VAL A 186 -8.97 -4.97 -14.46
CA VAL A 186 -8.55 -3.99 -13.46
C VAL A 186 -8.99 -4.42 -12.08
N VAL A 187 -8.08 -4.42 -11.13
CA VAL A 187 -8.38 -4.64 -9.72
C VAL A 187 -8.03 -3.40 -8.92
N LEU A 188 -9.02 -2.81 -8.27
CA LEU A 188 -8.88 -1.65 -7.40
C LEU A 188 -8.79 -2.12 -5.96
N LEU A 189 -7.63 -1.96 -5.32
CA LEU A 189 -7.40 -2.37 -3.95
C LEU A 189 -7.45 -1.16 -3.01
N ARG A 190 -8.52 -1.04 -2.22
CA ARG A 190 -8.69 0.04 -1.24
C ARG A 190 -8.05 -0.36 0.07
N TYR A 191 -6.86 0.17 0.33
CA TYR A 191 -6.11 -0.10 1.55
C TYR A 191 -6.62 0.70 2.73
N PHE A 192 -6.59 0.07 3.90
CA PHE A 192 -6.74 0.78 5.17
C PHE A 192 -5.35 1.23 5.66
N ASN A 193 -4.94 1.00 6.88
CA ASN A 193 -3.70 1.57 7.41
C ASN A 193 -2.56 0.52 7.45
N PRO A 194 -1.72 0.41 6.41
CA PRO A 194 -0.62 -0.55 6.44
C PRO A 194 0.45 -0.14 7.44
N ILE A 195 0.83 -1.09 8.30
CA ILE A 195 1.91 -1.00 9.27
C ILE A 195 2.67 -2.33 9.33
N GLY A 196 3.70 -2.43 10.14
CA GLY A 196 4.54 -3.62 10.18
C GLY A 196 5.75 -3.48 9.26
N ALA A 197 6.49 -4.57 9.13
CA ALA A 197 7.64 -4.70 8.26
C ALA A 197 7.87 -6.18 7.93
N HIS A 198 8.79 -6.48 7.00
CA HIS A 198 9.18 -7.85 6.74
C HIS A 198 9.92 -8.45 7.96
N GLU A 199 9.64 -9.69 8.30
CA GLU A 199 10.20 -10.39 9.47
C GLU A 199 11.74 -10.44 9.51
N SER A 200 12.40 -10.33 8.36
CA SER A 200 13.86 -10.26 8.26
C SER A 200 14.47 -8.96 8.82
N GLY A 201 13.67 -7.90 9.01
CA GLY A 201 14.16 -6.56 9.34
C GLY A 201 14.97 -5.88 8.22
N LEU A 202 14.89 -6.40 6.98
CA LEU A 202 15.63 -5.83 5.84
C LEU A 202 14.83 -4.75 5.09
N ILE A 203 13.49 -4.85 5.05
CA ILE A 203 12.59 -3.86 4.42
C ILE A 203 11.49 -3.46 5.38
N GLY A 204 11.06 -2.21 5.31
CA GLY A 204 10.04 -1.58 6.16
C GLY A 204 9.78 -0.14 5.76
N GLU A 205 8.95 0.58 6.50
CA GLU A 205 8.64 1.98 6.21
C GLU A 205 9.75 2.91 6.71
N LYS A 206 10.40 3.63 5.77
CA LYS A 206 11.39 4.67 6.06
C LYS A 206 10.90 6.00 5.48
N PRO A 207 10.17 6.80 6.26
CA PRO A 207 9.71 8.10 5.78
C PRO A 207 10.85 9.10 5.68
N ASN A 208 10.84 9.91 4.62
CA ASN A 208 11.71 11.07 4.52
C ASN A 208 11.23 12.18 5.48
N GLY A 209 12.07 12.57 6.44
CA GLY A 209 11.76 13.62 7.40
C GLY A 209 10.81 13.18 8.53
N ILE A 210 9.82 14.04 8.85
CA ILE A 210 8.88 13.76 9.96
C ILE A 210 7.82 12.76 9.47
N PRO A 211 7.64 11.61 10.17
CA PRO A 211 6.62 10.65 9.78
C PRO A 211 5.21 11.24 9.84
N ASN A 212 4.42 11.00 8.79
CA ASN A 212 2.99 11.30 8.78
C ASN A 212 2.15 10.15 9.34
N ASN A 213 2.67 8.91 9.25
CA ASN A 213 2.02 7.70 9.75
C ASN A 213 2.35 7.43 11.21
N LEU A 214 1.39 6.83 11.93
CA LEU A 214 1.50 6.61 13.38
C LEU A 214 2.62 5.65 13.75
N MET A 215 2.74 4.49 13.10
CA MET A 215 3.72 3.46 13.48
C MET A 215 5.17 3.94 13.33
N PRO A 216 5.60 4.55 12.21
CA PRO A 216 6.95 5.11 12.12
C PRO A 216 7.23 6.20 13.15
N TYR A 217 6.20 6.97 13.54
CA TYR A 217 6.36 7.96 14.61
C TYR A 217 6.58 7.28 15.97
N ILE A 218 5.80 6.23 16.29
CA ILE A 218 5.96 5.43 17.51
C ILE A 218 7.37 4.82 17.58
N THR A 219 7.85 4.20 16.51
CA THR A 219 9.18 3.58 16.48
C THR A 219 10.30 4.60 16.63
N GLN A 220 10.17 5.81 16.07
CA GLN A 220 11.13 6.90 16.29
C GLN A 220 11.12 7.43 17.74
N VAL A 221 9.94 7.47 18.39
CA VAL A 221 9.85 7.79 19.82
C VAL A 221 10.51 6.70 20.66
N ALA A 222 10.21 5.44 20.37
CA ALA A 222 10.81 4.28 21.04
C ALA A 222 12.35 4.27 20.96
N GLN A 223 12.90 4.73 19.84
CA GLN A 223 14.33 4.83 19.59
C GLN A 223 14.98 6.09 20.21
N GLY A 224 14.17 7.02 20.73
CA GLY A 224 14.65 8.29 21.28
C GLY A 224 14.97 9.38 20.25
N ILE A 225 14.68 9.15 18.96
CA ILE A 225 14.82 10.16 17.89
C ILE A 225 13.84 11.32 18.13
N ARG A 226 12.67 11.01 18.70
CA ARG A 226 11.62 11.98 19.05
C ARG A 226 11.29 11.91 20.52
N PRO A 227 11.01 13.05 21.19
CA PRO A 227 10.80 13.07 22.63
C PRO A 227 9.48 12.43 23.06
N MET A 228 8.42 12.54 22.25
CA MET A 228 7.09 12.02 22.55
C MET A 228 6.15 11.98 21.34
N LEU A 229 5.12 11.16 21.41
CA LEU A 229 4.04 11.08 20.43
C LEU A 229 2.99 12.17 20.71
N SER A 230 2.45 12.80 19.67
CA SER A 230 1.23 13.60 19.75
C SER A 230 0.04 12.76 19.33
N VAL A 231 -0.91 12.54 20.25
CA VAL A 231 -2.20 11.87 20.02
C VAL A 231 -3.23 12.97 19.71
N PHE A 232 -3.83 12.93 18.53
CA PHE A 232 -4.73 13.97 18.03
C PHE A 232 -6.19 13.69 18.41
N GLY A 233 -6.70 14.43 19.39
CA GLY A 233 -8.05 14.28 19.95
C GLY A 233 -8.15 13.14 20.98
N ASN A 234 -8.97 13.37 22.01
CA ASN A 234 -9.39 12.38 23.01
C ASN A 234 -10.88 12.48 23.32
N ASP A 235 -11.63 13.11 22.43
CA ASP A 235 -13.03 13.43 22.55
C ASP A 235 -13.87 12.87 21.38
N TYR A 236 -13.33 11.90 20.62
CA TYR A 236 -14.09 11.15 19.64
C TYR A 236 -15.10 10.21 20.34
N PRO A 237 -16.24 9.89 19.68
CA PRO A 237 -17.21 8.92 20.21
C PRO A 237 -16.68 7.47 20.04
N THR A 238 -15.56 7.16 20.68
CA THR A 238 -14.83 5.90 20.67
C THR A 238 -14.51 5.48 22.10
N PRO A 239 -14.19 4.20 22.38
CA PRO A 239 -14.03 3.71 23.74
C PRO A 239 -13.03 4.47 24.62
N ASP A 240 -11.92 4.98 24.04
CA ASP A 240 -10.87 5.72 24.74
C ASP A 240 -10.79 7.20 24.29
N GLY A 241 -11.72 7.63 23.45
CA GLY A 241 -11.77 8.98 22.92
C GLY A 241 -10.81 9.25 21.76
N THR A 242 -9.94 8.31 21.40
CA THR A 242 -9.00 8.49 20.27
C THR A 242 -9.52 7.88 18.98
N GLY A 243 -8.99 8.31 17.83
CA GLY A 243 -9.44 7.82 16.52
C GLY A 243 -9.18 6.32 16.33
N VAL A 244 -10.15 5.61 15.74
CA VAL A 244 -10.09 4.17 15.46
C VAL A 244 -9.78 3.92 13.99
N ARG A 245 -8.81 3.05 13.71
CA ARG A 245 -8.38 2.67 12.36
C ARG A 245 -8.23 1.17 12.22
N ASP A 246 -8.41 0.67 11.01
CA ASP A 246 -8.07 -0.70 10.64
C ASP A 246 -6.58 -0.74 10.25
N TYR A 247 -5.76 -1.29 11.13
CA TYR A 247 -4.34 -1.50 10.85
C TYR A 247 -4.14 -2.87 10.23
N ILE A 248 -3.50 -2.91 9.07
CA ILE A 248 -3.17 -4.15 8.35
C ILE A 248 -1.66 -4.33 8.28
N HIS A 249 -1.18 -5.56 8.49
CA HIS A 249 0.22 -5.86 8.30
C HIS A 249 0.61 -5.77 6.83
N VAL A 250 1.70 -5.05 6.52
CA VAL A 250 2.14 -4.80 5.14
C VAL A 250 2.41 -6.09 4.34
N VAL A 251 2.82 -7.19 5.00
CA VAL A 251 3.00 -8.49 4.34
C VAL A 251 1.66 -9.11 3.96
N ASP A 252 0.62 -8.99 4.81
CA ASP A 252 -0.72 -9.46 4.45
C ASP A 252 -1.29 -8.63 3.30
N LEU A 253 -1.09 -7.31 3.33
CA LEU A 253 -1.43 -6.44 2.22
C LEU A 253 -0.72 -6.86 0.92
N ALA A 254 0.58 -7.17 0.99
CA ALA A 254 1.36 -7.67 -0.15
C ALA A 254 0.80 -8.99 -0.71
N LYS A 255 0.41 -9.93 0.16
CA LYS A 255 -0.28 -11.17 -0.24
C LYS A 255 -1.64 -10.88 -0.91
N GLY A 256 -2.34 -9.82 -0.51
CA GLY A 256 -3.56 -9.36 -1.18
C GLY A 256 -3.33 -8.96 -2.64
N HIS A 257 -2.17 -8.38 -2.96
CA HIS A 257 -1.79 -8.09 -4.35
C HIS A 257 -1.50 -9.35 -5.16
N VAL A 258 -0.90 -10.36 -4.54
CA VAL A 258 -0.71 -11.68 -5.19
C VAL A 258 -2.05 -12.31 -5.52
N ALA A 259 -3.01 -12.27 -4.59
CA ALA A 259 -4.36 -12.76 -4.83
C ALA A 259 -5.09 -11.97 -5.94
N ALA A 260 -4.89 -10.65 -5.97
CA ALA A 260 -5.45 -9.78 -7.02
C ALA A 260 -4.84 -10.06 -8.41
N LEU A 261 -3.54 -10.38 -8.49
CA LEU A 261 -2.92 -10.84 -9.74
C LEU A 261 -3.58 -12.12 -10.24
N GLY A 262 -3.70 -13.16 -9.39
CA GLY A 262 -4.37 -14.40 -9.76
C GLY A 262 -5.84 -14.17 -10.20
N TYR A 263 -6.55 -13.26 -9.53
CA TYR A 263 -7.90 -12.88 -9.94
C TYR A 263 -7.92 -12.22 -11.33
N SER A 264 -6.99 -11.30 -11.61
CA SER A 264 -6.95 -10.56 -12.88
C SER A 264 -6.67 -11.44 -14.10
N GLU A 265 -5.97 -12.56 -13.92
CA GLU A 265 -5.72 -13.54 -14.98
C GLU A 265 -7.01 -14.24 -15.46
N GLU A 266 -7.98 -14.40 -14.55
CA GLU A 266 -9.20 -15.18 -14.81
C GLU A 266 -10.42 -14.32 -15.11
N HIS A 267 -10.39 -13.03 -14.76
CA HIS A 267 -11.55 -12.14 -14.80
C HIS A 267 -11.25 -10.89 -15.61
N LYS A 268 -12.24 -10.41 -16.33
CA LYS A 268 -12.20 -9.16 -17.09
C LYS A 268 -13.09 -8.11 -16.46
N GLY A 269 -12.88 -6.85 -16.84
CA GLY A 269 -13.59 -5.72 -16.29
C GLY A 269 -12.89 -5.10 -15.09
N CYS A 270 -13.61 -4.29 -14.33
CA CYS A 270 -13.08 -3.54 -13.20
C CYS A 270 -13.73 -4.00 -11.89
N GLU A 271 -12.93 -4.51 -10.96
CA GLU A 271 -13.42 -5.00 -9.67
C GLU A 271 -12.71 -4.29 -8.50
N VAL A 272 -13.42 -4.12 -7.39
CA VAL A 272 -12.95 -3.38 -6.21
C VAL A 272 -12.90 -4.31 -5.01
N PHE A 273 -11.83 -4.25 -4.21
CA PHE A 273 -11.70 -4.99 -2.96
C PHE A 273 -11.14 -4.12 -1.85
N ASN A 274 -11.72 -4.23 -0.66
CA ASN A 274 -11.16 -3.69 0.57
C ASN A 274 -10.07 -4.61 1.12
N LEU A 275 -8.89 -4.08 1.38
CA LEU A 275 -7.81 -4.80 2.05
C LEU A 275 -7.56 -4.20 3.44
N GLY A 276 -8.13 -4.84 4.44
CA GLY A 276 -8.03 -4.53 5.86
C GLY A 276 -8.06 -5.80 6.70
N THR A 277 -8.17 -5.66 8.00
CA THR A 277 -8.36 -6.79 8.95
C THR A 277 -9.82 -6.99 9.34
N GLY A 278 -10.69 -6.03 9.01
CA GLY A 278 -12.08 -5.98 9.49
C GLY A 278 -12.17 -5.60 10.96
N ARG A 279 -11.09 -5.09 11.57
CA ARG A 279 -11.03 -4.70 12.98
C ARG A 279 -10.49 -3.29 13.13
N GLY A 280 -11.18 -2.49 13.95
CA GLY A 280 -10.71 -1.18 14.34
C GLY A 280 -9.90 -1.25 15.64
N PHE A 281 -8.76 -0.56 15.66
CA PHE A 281 -7.97 -0.30 16.86
C PHE A 281 -7.80 1.20 17.05
N SER A 282 -7.91 1.66 18.29
CA SER A 282 -7.65 3.06 18.62
C SER A 282 -6.16 3.40 18.55
N VAL A 283 -5.84 4.69 18.57
CA VAL A 283 -4.44 5.13 18.67
C VAL A 283 -3.80 4.61 19.95
N LEU A 284 -4.53 4.64 21.09
CA LEU A 284 -4.01 4.15 22.36
C LEU A 284 -3.93 2.62 22.41
N ASP A 285 -4.82 1.89 21.74
CA ASP A 285 -4.69 0.43 21.58
C ASP A 285 -3.38 0.07 20.92
N LEU A 286 -3.00 0.79 19.84
CA LEU A 286 -1.75 0.55 19.13
C LEU A 286 -0.53 0.90 20.00
N VAL A 287 -0.56 2.01 20.74
CA VAL A 287 0.51 2.40 21.67
C VAL A 287 0.67 1.33 22.75
N ASN A 288 -0.42 0.91 23.40
CA ASN A 288 -0.39 -0.10 24.45
C ASN A 288 0.10 -1.47 23.92
N ALA A 289 -0.31 -1.86 22.71
CA ALA A 289 0.18 -3.07 22.06
C ALA A 289 1.69 -2.98 21.81
N PHE A 290 2.17 -1.84 21.30
CA PHE A 290 3.59 -1.64 21.03
C PHE A 290 4.44 -1.72 22.32
N GLU A 291 4.01 -1.05 23.41
CA GLU A 291 4.69 -1.08 24.71
C GLU A 291 4.74 -2.51 25.28
N ARG A 292 3.61 -3.20 25.26
CA ARG A 292 3.48 -4.58 25.76
C ARG A 292 4.37 -5.57 25.02
N VAL A 293 4.40 -5.48 23.69
CA VAL A 293 5.11 -6.44 22.84
C VAL A 293 6.61 -6.22 22.85
N ASN A 294 7.06 -4.96 22.88
CA ASN A 294 8.45 -4.60 22.71
C ASN A 294 9.16 -4.20 24.04
N GLY A 295 8.40 -4.06 25.13
CA GLY A 295 8.96 -3.67 26.43
C GLY A 295 9.50 -2.25 26.46
N VAL A 296 9.06 -1.40 25.55
CA VAL A 296 9.53 0.00 25.40
C VAL A 296 8.39 0.96 25.65
N ARG A 297 8.55 1.88 26.58
CA ARG A 297 7.54 2.89 26.89
C ARG A 297 7.49 3.99 25.83
N ILE A 298 6.28 4.40 25.45
CA ILE A 298 6.02 5.46 24.48
C ILE A 298 5.40 6.68 25.18
N PRO A 299 6.20 7.69 25.57
CA PRO A 299 5.65 8.92 26.09
C PRO A 299 4.78 9.61 25.04
N TYR A 300 3.58 10.03 25.43
CA TYR A 300 2.68 10.76 24.55
C TYR A 300 1.98 11.92 25.26
N ARG A 301 1.45 12.84 24.47
CA ARG A 301 0.56 13.91 24.92
C ARG A 301 -0.67 13.96 24.02
N ILE A 302 -1.80 14.31 24.61
CA ILE A 302 -3.02 14.63 23.86
C ILE A 302 -2.91 16.04 23.27
N THR A 303 -3.33 16.18 22.02
CA THR A 303 -3.40 17.46 21.31
C THR A 303 -4.77 17.61 20.65
N GLU A 304 -5.06 18.78 20.10
CA GLU A 304 -6.31 19.00 19.37
C GLU A 304 -6.46 18.06 18.17
N ARG A 305 -7.71 17.80 17.74
CA ARG A 305 -8.01 16.99 16.56
C ARG A 305 -7.34 17.58 15.31
N ARG A 306 -6.89 16.72 14.41
CA ARG A 306 -6.50 17.15 13.07
C ARG A 306 -7.73 17.42 12.23
N ALA A 307 -7.69 18.47 11.42
CA ALA A 307 -8.76 18.76 10.47
C ALA A 307 -8.92 17.60 9.46
N GLY A 308 -10.15 17.14 9.26
CA GLY A 308 -10.49 16.08 8.33
C GLY A 308 -10.33 14.65 8.86
N ASP A 309 -9.89 14.45 10.13
CA ASP A 309 -9.89 13.12 10.75
C ASP A 309 -11.32 12.69 11.12
N ILE A 310 -11.69 11.47 10.72
CA ILE A 310 -12.94 10.80 11.12
C ILE A 310 -12.72 9.93 12.37
N ALA A 311 -13.79 9.75 13.16
CA ALA A 311 -13.71 9.02 14.43
C ALA A 311 -13.32 7.54 14.22
N VAL A 312 -13.98 6.85 13.29
CA VAL A 312 -13.85 5.41 13.06
C VAL A 312 -13.71 5.10 11.57
N CYS A 313 -12.75 4.24 11.23
CA CYS A 313 -12.54 3.79 9.85
C CYS A 313 -12.01 2.35 9.86
N TYR A 314 -12.84 1.37 9.45
CA TYR A 314 -12.42 -0.02 9.27
C TYR A 314 -13.23 -0.71 8.16
N ALA A 315 -12.63 -1.78 7.61
CA ALA A 315 -13.14 -2.49 6.44
C ALA A 315 -14.24 -3.51 6.79
N ASP A 316 -15.13 -3.74 5.84
CA ASP A 316 -15.72 -5.05 5.63
C ASP A 316 -14.83 -5.81 4.64
N THR A 317 -14.29 -6.94 5.03
CA THR A 317 -13.32 -7.72 4.24
C THR A 317 -13.92 -8.98 3.62
N ARG A 318 -15.22 -9.22 3.81
CA ARG A 318 -15.88 -10.46 3.35
C ARG A 318 -15.74 -10.70 1.86
N LYS A 319 -15.85 -9.66 1.04
CA LYS A 319 -15.67 -9.78 -0.41
C LYS A 319 -14.27 -10.26 -0.79
N ALA A 320 -13.23 -9.73 -0.17
CA ALA A 320 -11.86 -10.18 -0.42
C ALA A 320 -11.66 -11.63 0.03
N GLU A 321 -12.26 -12.04 1.16
CA GLU A 321 -12.20 -13.42 1.64
C GLU A 321 -12.94 -14.40 0.70
N GLU A 322 -14.15 -14.05 0.27
CA GLU A 322 -15.00 -14.92 -0.56
C GLU A 322 -14.53 -15.01 -2.02
N VAL A 323 -14.06 -13.90 -2.60
CA VAL A 323 -13.75 -13.81 -4.03
C VAL A 323 -12.27 -14.01 -4.32
N LEU A 324 -11.37 -13.38 -3.55
CA LEU A 324 -9.92 -13.54 -3.72
C LEU A 324 -9.36 -14.74 -2.94
N GLY A 325 -10.14 -15.33 -2.01
CA GLY A 325 -9.63 -16.34 -1.07
C GLY A 325 -8.55 -15.77 -0.14
N TRP A 326 -8.54 -14.46 0.06
CA TRP A 326 -7.54 -13.74 0.84
C TRP A 326 -8.11 -13.21 2.15
N LYS A 327 -7.31 -13.33 3.21
CA LYS A 327 -7.61 -12.80 4.54
C LYS A 327 -6.32 -12.33 5.21
N ALA A 328 -6.40 -11.23 5.98
CA ALA A 328 -5.30 -10.82 6.85
C ALA A 328 -5.12 -11.81 8.01
N GLU A 329 -3.90 -12.28 8.22
CA GLU A 329 -3.56 -13.32 9.20
C GLU A 329 -2.77 -12.77 10.39
N LYS A 330 -1.94 -11.73 10.16
CA LYS A 330 -1.06 -11.17 11.19
C LYS A 330 -1.81 -10.28 12.17
N THR A 331 -1.42 -10.39 13.43
CA THR A 331 -2.01 -9.67 14.55
C THR A 331 -1.38 -8.28 14.73
N ILE A 332 -2.03 -7.43 15.55
CA ILE A 332 -1.46 -6.13 15.96
C ILE A 332 -0.11 -6.30 16.69
N ASP A 333 0.07 -7.44 17.39
CA ASP A 333 1.31 -7.76 18.07
C ASP A 333 2.44 -8.04 17.07
N ASP A 334 2.14 -8.76 15.98
CA ASP A 334 3.09 -8.99 14.89
C ASP A 334 3.47 -7.68 14.20
N MET A 335 2.48 -6.82 13.94
CA MET A 335 2.71 -5.50 13.36
C MET A 335 3.67 -4.66 14.22
N CYS A 336 3.45 -4.62 15.53
CA CYS A 336 4.30 -3.88 16.47
C CYS A 336 5.71 -4.46 16.55
N ARG A 337 5.82 -5.80 16.63
CA ARG A 337 7.11 -6.51 16.72
C ARG A 337 7.96 -6.30 15.49
N ASP A 338 7.36 -6.49 14.32
CA ASP A 338 8.08 -6.43 13.05
C ASP A 338 8.48 -4.98 12.70
N SER A 339 7.62 -3.98 13.02
CA SER A 339 7.97 -2.56 12.90
C SER A 339 9.18 -2.17 13.77
N TRP A 340 9.21 -2.66 15.03
CA TRP A 340 10.31 -2.36 15.93
C TRP A 340 11.61 -3.04 15.50
N ARG A 341 11.53 -4.29 15.09
CA ARG A 341 12.69 -5.02 14.52
C ARG A 341 13.30 -4.28 13.33
N TRP A 342 12.46 -3.80 12.42
CA TRP A 342 12.91 -3.00 11.29
C TRP A 342 13.63 -1.73 11.74
N GLN A 343 13.03 -0.96 12.67
CA GLN A 343 13.60 0.28 13.17
C GLN A 343 14.98 0.08 13.80
N GLN A 344 15.12 -0.98 14.62
CA GLN A 344 16.39 -1.33 15.24
C GLN A 344 17.45 -1.75 14.20
N ALA A 345 17.07 -2.60 13.25
CA ALA A 345 17.97 -3.06 12.21
C ALA A 345 18.40 -1.93 11.25
N GLN A 346 17.51 -0.94 11.01
CA GLN A 346 17.87 0.25 10.24
C GLN A 346 18.90 1.10 10.97
N ALA A 347 18.71 1.36 12.26
CA ALA A 347 19.65 2.14 13.05
C ALA A 347 21.05 1.50 13.11
N ALA A 348 21.12 0.17 13.22
CA ALA A 348 22.40 -0.54 13.19
C ALA A 348 23.13 -0.35 11.86
N ARG A 349 22.40 -0.42 10.73
CA ARG A 349 22.98 -0.20 9.38
C ARG A 349 23.42 1.24 9.11
N GLU A 350 22.83 2.23 9.78
CA GLU A 350 23.22 3.65 9.62
C GLU A 350 24.47 4.01 10.47
N GLN A 351 24.90 3.11 11.35
CA GLN A 351 26.11 3.24 12.19
C GLN A 351 27.34 2.52 11.59
N GLU A 352 27.12 1.61 10.63
CA GLU A 352 28.17 0.94 9.84
C GLU A 352 28.67 1.82 8.68
#